data_416937f53162b463270b8dcf23259948
#
_entry.id   416937f53162b463270b8dcf23259948
#
_cell.length_a   1.000
_cell.length_b   1.000
_cell.length_c   1.000
_cell.angle_alpha   90.00
_cell.angle_beta   90.00
_cell.angle_gamma   90.00
#
_symmetry.space_group_name_H-M   'P 1'
#
loop_
_entity.id
_entity.type
_entity.pdbx_description
1 polymer ?
#
loop_
_entity_poly.entity_id
_entity_poly.type
_entity_poly.pdbx_seq_one_letter_code
_entity_poly.pdbx_strand_id
1 'polypeptide(L)'
;RNDNGQTDPGISSLFDFTQGLFNLLGDQFAIGPLNTDRRFVSNIYASYGFGRNHTGFNGRFLNGLNLGLGFHMESGIPISEFLPHPVYLNAGEVPVGGRGKLGRTPFYAQLDLHADYPWVINERARISFIADFFNVTNNRRLRLPDQFRQLDLGADNPDFLQPSTINLTSGFHLPFSMRLGARFEF
;
A
#
# COMPACT_ATOMS: atom_id res chain seq x y z
N ARG A 1 -15.11 -11.05 -6.97
CA ARG A 1 -14.54 -11.77 -8.13
C ARG A 1 -14.94 -11.03 -9.38
N ASN A 2 -14.01 -10.88 -10.30
CA ASN A 2 -14.28 -10.30 -11.60
C ASN A 2 -14.02 -11.33 -12.69
N ASP A 3 -14.98 -11.50 -13.57
CA ASP A 3 -14.96 -12.43 -14.70
C ASP A 3 -14.94 -11.71 -16.05
N ASN A 4 -14.84 -10.38 -16.05
CA ASN A 4 -14.91 -9.59 -17.27
C ASN A 4 -13.58 -9.48 -18.04
N GLY A 5 -12.55 -10.21 -17.64
CA GLY A 5 -11.26 -10.21 -18.33
C GLY A 5 -10.32 -9.05 -18.02
N GLN A 6 -10.75 -8.04 -17.30
CA GLN A 6 -9.89 -6.89 -16.98
C GLN A 6 -8.79 -7.27 -16.00
N THR A 7 -7.52 -7.13 -16.40
CA THR A 7 -6.36 -7.46 -15.57
C THR A 7 -5.85 -6.25 -14.81
N ASP A 8 -5.82 -5.09 -15.47
CA ASP A 8 -5.36 -3.84 -14.89
C ASP A 8 -6.19 -2.68 -15.49
N PRO A 9 -6.79 -1.81 -14.67
CA PRO A 9 -7.45 -0.61 -15.17
C PRO A 9 -6.45 0.26 -15.94
N GLY A 10 -6.65 0.42 -17.23
CA GLY A 10 -5.85 1.25 -18.10
C GLY A 10 -4.84 0.53 -18.99
N ILE A 11 -4.55 -0.74 -18.76
CA ILE A 11 -3.68 -1.54 -19.65
C ILE A 11 -4.51 -2.40 -20.60
N SER A 12 -5.59 -2.99 -20.12
CA SER A 12 -6.44 -3.86 -20.92
C SER A 12 -7.89 -3.40 -20.90
N SER A 13 -8.45 -3.20 -22.08
CA SER A 13 -9.88 -3.00 -22.24
C SER A 13 -10.61 -4.33 -22.38
N LEU A 14 -11.92 -4.34 -22.15
CA LEU A 14 -12.77 -5.51 -22.37
C LEU A 14 -12.71 -6.00 -23.82
N PHE A 15 -12.26 -5.17 -24.75
CA PHE A 15 -12.15 -5.51 -26.18
C PHE A 15 -10.88 -6.30 -26.51
N ASP A 16 -9.83 -6.16 -25.71
CA ASP A 16 -8.58 -6.89 -25.89
C ASP A 16 -8.70 -8.35 -25.45
N PHE A 17 -9.60 -8.61 -24.50
CA PHE A 17 -9.92 -9.95 -24.03
C PHE A 17 -11.20 -10.47 -24.68
N THR A 18 -11.10 -10.82 -25.94
CA THR A 18 -12.21 -11.45 -26.63
C THR A 18 -12.52 -12.82 -26.03
N GLN A 19 -13.79 -13.24 -26.03
CA GLN A 19 -14.17 -14.59 -25.62
C GLN A 19 -13.38 -15.66 -26.38
N GLY A 20 -13.00 -15.41 -27.63
CA GLY A 20 -12.18 -16.30 -28.42
C GLY A 20 -10.80 -16.56 -27.83
N LEU A 21 -10.15 -15.55 -27.22
CA LEU A 21 -8.87 -15.73 -26.58
C LEU A 21 -8.98 -16.62 -25.34
N PHE A 22 -9.98 -16.38 -24.49
CA PHE A 22 -10.21 -17.22 -23.32
C PHE A 22 -10.64 -18.64 -23.70
N ASN A 23 -11.40 -18.83 -24.75
CA ASN A 23 -11.75 -20.14 -25.25
C ASN A 23 -10.53 -20.94 -25.76
N LEU A 24 -9.54 -20.26 -26.35
CA LEU A 24 -8.28 -20.90 -26.78
C LEU A 24 -7.43 -21.37 -25.61
N LEU A 25 -7.47 -20.64 -24.48
CA LEU A 25 -6.67 -20.92 -23.29
C LEU A 25 -7.45 -21.60 -22.17
N GLY A 26 -8.77 -21.73 -22.33
CA GLY A 26 -9.71 -22.26 -21.34
C GLY A 26 -10.37 -21.18 -20.49
N ASP A 27 -11.63 -21.37 -20.13
CA ASP A 27 -12.50 -20.39 -19.44
C ASP A 27 -12.00 -19.99 -18.05
N GLN A 28 -11.18 -20.81 -17.44
CA GLN A 28 -10.70 -20.63 -16.07
C GLN A 28 -9.72 -19.44 -15.92
N PHE A 29 -9.19 -18.91 -17.00
CA PHE A 29 -8.20 -17.85 -16.96
C PHE A 29 -8.76 -16.48 -16.60
N ALA A 30 -10.02 -16.22 -16.94
CA ALA A 30 -10.68 -14.96 -16.67
C ALA A 30 -11.18 -14.83 -15.22
N ILE A 31 -11.43 -15.95 -14.54
CA ILE A 31 -12.11 -15.98 -13.24
C ILE A 31 -11.08 -15.89 -12.11
N GLY A 32 -11.40 -15.08 -11.09
CA GLY A 32 -10.60 -15.00 -9.89
C GLY A 32 -10.62 -13.62 -9.23
N PRO A 33 -9.86 -13.44 -8.14
CA PRO A 33 -9.74 -12.15 -7.48
C PRO A 33 -8.91 -11.20 -8.33
N LEU A 34 -9.31 -9.92 -8.37
CA LEU A 34 -8.51 -8.85 -8.96
C LEU A 34 -7.24 -8.60 -8.14
N ASN A 35 -6.21 -8.04 -8.76
CA ASN A 35 -4.97 -7.65 -8.10
C ASN A 35 -5.14 -6.54 -7.04
N THR A 36 -6.30 -5.89 -7.00
CA THR A 36 -6.68 -4.92 -5.97
C THR A 36 -7.49 -5.52 -4.82
N ASP A 37 -7.87 -6.81 -4.91
CA ASP A 37 -8.69 -7.47 -3.90
C ASP A 37 -7.92 -7.62 -2.57
N ARG A 38 -8.42 -6.95 -1.53
CA ARG A 38 -7.96 -7.09 -0.16
C ARG A 38 -9.10 -7.64 0.68
N ARG A 39 -8.89 -8.82 1.27
CA ARG A 39 -9.92 -9.49 2.08
C ARG A 39 -10.19 -8.79 3.40
N PHE A 40 -9.18 -8.10 3.90
CA PHE A 40 -9.24 -7.40 5.18
C PHE A 40 -8.43 -6.11 5.08
N VAL A 41 -9.04 -5.01 5.51
CA VAL A 41 -8.40 -3.71 5.73
C VAL A 41 -8.97 -3.13 7.02
N SER A 42 -8.11 -2.67 7.91
CA SER A 42 -8.50 -2.01 9.14
C SER A 42 -7.64 -0.78 9.38
N ASN A 43 -8.28 0.30 9.78
CA ASN A 43 -7.63 1.53 10.20
C ASN A 43 -8.15 1.89 11.59
N ILE A 44 -7.24 2.07 12.53
CA ILE A 44 -7.55 2.47 13.91
C ILE A 44 -6.80 3.76 14.17
N TYR A 45 -7.53 4.78 14.61
CA TYR A 45 -6.95 6.06 15.00
C TYR A 45 -7.33 6.37 16.44
N ALA A 46 -6.35 6.80 17.21
CA ALA A 46 -6.56 7.28 18.56
C ALA A 46 -5.78 8.58 18.77
N SER A 47 -6.34 9.48 19.56
CA SER A 47 -5.65 10.70 19.97
C SER A 47 -5.94 10.99 21.43
N TYR A 48 -4.94 11.54 22.12
CA TYR A 48 -5.05 11.94 23.51
C TYR A 48 -4.36 13.28 23.71
N GLY A 49 -5.11 14.25 24.24
CA GLY A 49 -4.59 15.55 24.64
C GLY A 49 -4.45 15.67 26.13
N PHE A 50 -3.25 15.94 26.60
CA PHE A 50 -3.01 16.23 28.02
C PHE A 50 -3.52 17.64 28.34
N GLY A 51 -4.44 17.75 29.29
CA GLY A 51 -4.96 19.02 29.76
C GLY A 51 -3.87 19.88 30.43
N ARG A 52 -4.14 21.17 30.58
CA ARG A 52 -3.19 22.14 31.17
C ARG A 52 -3.11 22.11 32.69
N ASN A 53 -3.82 21.22 33.36
CA ASN A 53 -3.97 21.19 34.83
C ASN A 53 -3.09 20.15 35.53
N HIS A 54 -2.08 19.61 34.84
CA HIS A 54 -1.15 18.72 35.49
C HIS A 54 -0.19 19.51 36.39
N THR A 55 -0.14 19.16 37.67
CA THR A 55 0.75 19.77 38.67
C THR A 55 1.98 18.90 38.93
N GLY A 56 3.07 19.51 39.39
CA GLY A 56 4.31 18.81 39.65
C GLY A 56 5.27 18.70 38.48
N PHE A 57 6.29 17.87 38.61
CA PHE A 57 7.34 17.70 37.59
C PHE A 57 6.77 17.21 36.24
N ASN A 58 5.83 16.28 36.28
CA ASN A 58 5.15 15.75 35.08
C ASN A 58 4.27 16.82 34.42
N GLY A 59 3.65 17.73 35.13
CA GLY A 59 2.83 18.80 34.61
C GLY A 59 3.60 19.74 33.70
N ARG A 60 4.86 19.97 34.00
CA ARG A 60 5.71 20.87 33.20
C ARG A 60 5.95 20.35 31.77
N PHE A 61 5.98 19.03 31.58
CA PHE A 61 6.23 18.40 30.27
C PHE A 61 4.97 17.91 29.58
N LEU A 62 3.91 17.61 30.31
CA LEU A 62 2.69 17.03 29.74
C LEU A 62 1.62 18.08 29.40
N ASN A 63 1.71 19.29 30.00
CA ASN A 63 0.69 20.30 29.78
C ASN A 63 0.60 20.72 28.31
N GLY A 64 -0.54 20.39 27.69
CA GLY A 64 -0.84 20.71 26.31
C GLY A 64 -0.24 19.76 25.27
N LEU A 65 0.49 18.71 25.70
CA LEU A 65 0.97 17.67 24.79
C LEU A 65 -0.22 16.93 24.17
N ASN A 66 -0.22 16.81 22.85
CA ASN A 66 -1.16 15.98 22.11
C ASN A 66 -0.40 14.79 21.51
N LEU A 67 -0.92 13.60 21.71
CA LEU A 67 -0.40 12.37 21.11
C LEU A 67 -1.45 11.79 20.17
N GLY A 68 -1.00 11.32 19.04
CA GLY A 68 -1.82 10.61 18.06
C GLY A 68 -1.21 9.24 17.74
N LEU A 69 -2.06 8.30 17.44
CA LEU A 69 -1.70 6.96 16.99
C LEU A 69 -2.55 6.60 15.78
N GLY A 70 -1.90 6.12 14.73
CA GLY A 70 -2.54 5.52 13.58
C GLY A 70 -2.06 4.08 13.44
N PHE A 71 -2.98 3.14 13.34
CA PHE A 71 -2.64 1.73 13.11
C PHE A 71 -3.40 1.25 11.88
N HIS A 72 -2.66 0.86 10.85
CA HIS A 72 -3.19 0.34 9.60
C HIS A 72 -2.81 -1.12 9.44
N MET A 73 -3.80 -1.94 9.08
CA MET A 73 -3.60 -3.36 8.76
C MET A 73 -4.31 -3.72 7.48
N GLU A 74 -3.67 -4.54 6.66
CA GLU A 74 -4.27 -5.04 5.43
C GLU A 74 -3.79 -6.44 5.07
N SER A 75 -4.70 -7.23 4.47
CA SER A 75 -4.32 -8.50 3.87
C SER A 75 -3.58 -8.28 2.56
N GLY A 76 -2.69 -9.20 2.22
CA GLY A 76 -2.00 -9.19 0.94
C GLY A 76 -2.94 -9.24 -0.27
N ILE A 77 -2.47 -8.68 -1.38
CA ILE A 77 -3.14 -8.74 -2.69
C ILE A 77 -2.90 -10.09 -3.38
N PRO A 78 -3.81 -10.55 -4.23
CA PRO A 78 -3.62 -11.76 -5.03
C PRO A 78 -2.45 -11.60 -6.00
N ILE A 79 -1.70 -12.68 -6.19
CA ILE A 79 -0.60 -12.76 -7.15
C ILE A 79 -1.04 -13.67 -8.29
N SER A 80 -0.98 -13.14 -9.51
CA SER A 80 -1.28 -13.87 -10.74
C SER A 80 -0.01 -14.06 -11.56
N GLU A 81 -0.06 -14.96 -12.51
CA GLU A 81 0.96 -15.14 -13.53
C GLU A 81 0.40 -14.65 -14.84
N PHE A 82 1.10 -13.73 -15.50
CA PHE A 82 0.69 -13.17 -16.78
C PHE A 82 1.68 -13.52 -17.87
N LEU A 83 1.14 -13.96 -19.01
CA LEU A 83 1.87 -14.15 -20.26
C LEU A 83 1.54 -13.04 -21.28
N PRO A 84 2.39 -12.85 -22.30
CA PRO A 84 2.07 -12.00 -23.43
C PRO A 84 0.84 -12.50 -24.19
N HIS A 85 0.15 -11.56 -24.83
CA HIS A 85 -0.94 -11.90 -25.71
C HIS A 85 -0.40 -12.65 -26.95
N PRO A 86 -0.95 -13.82 -27.32
CA PRO A 86 -0.38 -14.65 -28.38
C PRO A 86 -0.46 -14.03 -29.77
N VAL A 87 -1.33 -13.03 -29.98
CA VAL A 87 -1.50 -12.35 -31.28
C VAL A 87 -0.86 -10.96 -31.27
N TYR A 88 -1.11 -10.17 -30.22
CA TYR A 88 -0.62 -8.80 -30.14
C TYR A 88 0.75 -8.69 -29.47
N LEU A 89 1.22 -9.75 -28.84
CA LEU A 89 2.52 -9.85 -28.17
C LEU A 89 2.72 -8.87 -27.00
N ASN A 90 1.65 -8.23 -26.52
CA ASN A 90 1.74 -7.32 -25.39
C ASN A 90 1.97 -8.10 -24.10
N ALA A 91 2.92 -7.66 -23.29
CA ALA A 91 3.22 -8.28 -22.00
C ALA A 91 2.04 -8.15 -21.02
N GLY A 92 1.82 -9.18 -20.22
CA GLY A 92 0.91 -9.11 -19.09
C GLY A 92 -0.59 -9.17 -19.38
N GLU A 93 -0.98 -9.53 -20.59
CA GLU A 93 -2.40 -9.54 -20.95
C GLU A 93 -3.14 -10.83 -20.60
N VAL A 94 -2.46 -11.97 -20.56
CA VAL A 94 -3.09 -13.28 -20.40
C VAL A 94 -2.79 -13.88 -19.03
N PRO A 95 -3.77 -13.94 -18.12
CA PRO A 95 -3.59 -14.60 -16.82
C PRO A 95 -3.56 -16.13 -17.00
N VAL A 96 -2.51 -16.78 -16.51
CA VAL A 96 -2.32 -18.23 -16.64
C VAL A 96 -2.85 -18.98 -15.43
N GLY A 97 -3.68 -19.98 -15.69
CA GLY A 97 -4.21 -20.86 -14.65
C GLY A 97 -5.17 -20.19 -13.66
N GLY A 98 -5.68 -19.01 -14.00
CA GLY A 98 -6.61 -18.24 -13.18
C GLY A 98 -5.93 -17.11 -12.38
N ARG A 99 -6.74 -16.11 -12.06
CA ARG A 99 -6.29 -14.94 -11.29
C ARG A 99 -6.04 -15.29 -9.83
N GLY A 100 -4.93 -14.79 -9.28
CA GLY A 100 -4.57 -15.02 -7.88
C GLY A 100 -4.11 -16.45 -7.58
N LYS A 101 -3.76 -17.25 -8.60
CA LYS A 101 -3.34 -18.65 -8.46
C LYS A 101 -2.06 -18.81 -7.64
N LEU A 102 -1.15 -17.85 -7.73
CA LEU A 102 0.13 -17.90 -7.02
C LEU A 102 0.04 -17.54 -5.54
N GLY A 103 -1.16 -17.26 -5.04
CA GLY A 103 -1.37 -16.90 -3.65
C GLY A 103 -1.54 -15.40 -3.43
N ARG A 104 -1.02 -14.89 -2.31
CA ARG A 104 -1.13 -13.47 -1.93
C ARG A 104 0.18 -12.94 -1.39
N THR A 105 0.39 -11.64 -1.51
CA THR A 105 1.49 -10.96 -0.81
C THR A 105 1.30 -11.08 0.71
N PRO A 106 2.36 -10.89 1.50
CA PRO A 106 2.28 -10.99 2.95
C PRO A 106 1.30 -9.99 3.56
N PHE A 107 0.71 -10.34 4.70
CA PHE A 107 -0.05 -9.42 5.54
C PHE A 107 0.84 -8.25 5.97
N TYR A 108 0.28 -7.04 5.91
CA TYR A 108 0.95 -5.81 6.27
C TYR A 108 0.28 -5.15 7.47
N ALA A 109 1.09 -4.61 8.37
CA ALA A 109 0.65 -3.76 9.47
C ALA A 109 1.64 -2.62 9.66
N GLN A 110 1.13 -1.41 9.87
CA GLN A 110 1.89 -0.19 10.07
C GLN A 110 1.38 0.54 11.30
N LEU A 111 2.31 1.02 12.11
CA LEU A 111 2.04 1.89 13.24
C LEU A 111 2.66 3.27 12.98
N ASP A 112 1.84 4.29 13.08
CA ASP A 112 2.23 5.70 12.97
C ASP A 112 2.00 6.40 14.30
N LEU A 113 2.90 7.29 14.68
CA LEU A 113 2.79 8.09 15.89
C LEU A 113 2.89 9.57 15.55
N HIS A 114 2.12 10.36 16.26
CA HIS A 114 2.11 11.81 16.17
C HIS A 114 2.30 12.41 17.58
N ALA A 115 3.11 13.45 17.66
CA ALA A 115 3.24 14.25 18.87
C ALA A 115 3.22 15.74 18.50
N ASP A 116 2.41 16.52 19.21
CA ASP A 116 2.35 17.98 19.08
C ASP A 116 2.49 18.60 20.49
N TYR A 117 3.49 19.42 20.67
CA TYR A 117 3.79 20.08 21.93
C TYR A 117 3.75 21.60 21.78
N PRO A 118 2.77 22.31 22.40
CA PRO A 118 2.71 23.75 22.36
C PRO A 118 3.59 24.38 23.45
N TRP A 119 4.59 25.13 23.03
CA TRP A 119 5.39 25.97 23.92
C TRP A 119 4.80 27.39 23.93
N VAL A 120 4.19 27.76 25.04
CA VAL A 120 3.64 29.11 25.24
C VAL A 120 4.77 30.04 25.64
N ILE A 121 5.03 31.04 24.82
CA ILE A 121 6.04 32.08 25.07
C ILE A 121 5.39 33.19 25.93
N ASN A 122 4.21 33.64 25.53
CA ASN A 122 3.42 34.63 26.25
C ASN A 122 1.93 34.49 25.86
N GLU A 123 1.08 35.37 26.38
CA GLU A 123 -0.38 35.31 26.14
C GLU A 123 -0.78 35.41 24.65
N ARG A 124 0.09 35.98 23.79
CA ARG A 124 -0.19 36.23 22.38
C ARG A 124 0.62 35.35 21.43
N ALA A 125 1.68 34.71 21.91
CA ALA A 125 2.59 33.96 21.06
C ALA A 125 2.87 32.57 21.62
N ARG A 126 2.79 31.57 20.72
CA ARG A 126 3.16 30.18 21.01
C ARG A 126 3.90 29.53 19.82
N ILE A 127 4.76 28.59 20.13
CA ILE A 127 5.41 27.71 19.15
C ILE A 127 4.91 26.27 19.42
N SER A 128 4.35 25.64 18.41
CA SER A 128 4.01 24.22 18.47
C SER A 128 5.08 23.40 17.77
N PHE A 129 5.70 22.47 18.48
CA PHE A 129 6.64 21.50 17.93
C PHE A 129 5.88 20.24 17.54
N ILE A 130 6.05 19.81 16.29
CA ILE A 130 5.31 18.68 15.72
C ILE A 130 6.32 17.61 15.33
N ALA A 131 6.04 16.38 15.72
CA ALA A 131 6.82 15.21 15.31
C ALA A 131 5.88 14.10 14.82
N ASP A 132 6.05 13.68 13.59
CA ASP A 132 5.34 12.54 13.00
C ASP A 132 6.34 11.43 12.73
N PHE A 133 6.01 10.23 13.16
CA PHE A 133 6.77 9.02 12.93
C PHE A 133 5.91 8.05 12.15
N PHE A 134 6.32 7.72 10.94
CA PHE A 134 5.60 6.82 10.06
C PHE A 134 6.26 5.46 10.03
N ASN A 135 5.45 4.41 10.07
CA ASN A 135 5.92 3.03 10.07
C ASN A 135 6.96 2.75 11.16
N VAL A 136 6.64 3.06 12.41
CA VAL A 136 7.53 2.91 13.58
C VAL A 136 8.07 1.47 13.71
N THR A 137 7.28 0.49 13.32
CA THR A 137 7.66 -0.92 13.31
C THR A 137 8.66 -1.26 12.19
N ASN A 138 8.92 -0.32 11.28
CA ASN A 138 9.75 -0.50 10.08
C ASN A 138 9.38 -1.76 9.26
N ASN A 139 8.09 -2.03 9.14
CA ASN A 139 7.59 -3.19 8.43
C ASN A 139 7.67 -2.95 6.90
N ARG A 140 8.61 -3.63 6.24
CA ARG A 140 8.92 -3.48 4.82
C ARG A 140 8.51 -4.75 4.06
N ARG A 141 7.23 -5.06 4.05
CA ARG A 141 6.72 -6.23 3.33
C ARG A 141 6.60 -5.95 1.83
N LEU A 142 6.69 -7.03 1.05
CA LEU A 142 6.42 -7.00 -0.38
C LEU A 142 4.99 -6.54 -0.61
N ARG A 143 4.84 -5.44 -1.33
CA ARG A 143 3.57 -4.81 -1.66
C ARG A 143 3.10 -5.19 -3.06
N LEU A 144 3.99 -5.09 -4.04
CA LEU A 144 3.68 -5.30 -5.44
C LEU A 144 4.80 -6.13 -6.09
N PRO A 145 4.60 -7.44 -6.30
CA PRO A 145 5.51 -8.27 -7.09
C PRO A 145 5.31 -8.00 -8.58
N ASP A 146 6.35 -8.20 -9.35
CA ASP A 146 6.23 -8.30 -10.80
C ASP A 146 5.53 -9.62 -11.15
N GLN A 147 4.40 -9.52 -11.85
CA GLN A 147 3.55 -10.66 -12.19
C GLN A 147 3.71 -11.11 -13.65
N PHE A 148 4.55 -10.42 -14.41
CA PHE A 148 4.81 -10.76 -15.82
C PHE A 148 5.80 -11.92 -15.88
N ARG A 149 5.32 -13.10 -16.29
CA ARG A 149 6.17 -14.27 -16.47
C ARG A 149 7.12 -14.10 -17.64
N GLN A 150 6.67 -13.43 -18.71
CA GLN A 150 7.43 -13.14 -19.90
C GLN A 150 7.28 -11.68 -20.28
N LEU A 151 8.37 -11.08 -20.78
CA LEU A 151 8.40 -9.70 -21.28
C LEU A 151 7.94 -9.64 -22.74
N ASP A 152 8.15 -10.72 -23.48
CA ASP A 152 7.73 -10.93 -24.86
C ASP A 152 7.50 -12.43 -25.05
N LEU A 153 6.89 -12.82 -26.17
CA LEU A 153 6.59 -14.22 -26.46
C LEU A 153 7.89 -15.06 -26.50
N GLY A 154 8.02 -15.96 -25.52
CA GLY A 154 9.19 -16.83 -25.37
C GLY A 154 10.38 -16.19 -24.64
N ALA A 155 10.29 -14.91 -24.23
CA ALA A 155 11.34 -14.24 -23.46
C ALA A 155 10.97 -14.21 -21.98
N ASP A 156 11.57 -15.10 -21.18
CA ASP A 156 11.33 -15.15 -19.75
C ASP A 156 11.76 -13.85 -19.05
N ASN A 157 10.93 -13.41 -18.10
CA ASN A 157 11.20 -12.24 -17.27
C ASN A 157 12.09 -12.64 -16.07
N PRO A 158 13.32 -12.16 -15.97
CA PRO A 158 14.20 -12.47 -14.83
C PRO A 158 13.68 -11.86 -13.51
N ASP A 159 12.85 -10.83 -13.58
CA ASP A 159 12.28 -10.14 -12.41
C ASP A 159 10.92 -10.71 -11.98
N PHE A 160 10.48 -11.81 -12.57
CA PHE A 160 9.22 -12.46 -12.20
C PHE A 160 9.16 -12.76 -10.70
N LEU A 161 8.10 -12.32 -10.03
CA LEU A 161 7.87 -12.37 -8.58
C LEU A 161 8.85 -11.55 -7.73
N GLN A 162 9.79 -10.84 -8.34
CA GLN A 162 10.59 -9.86 -7.62
C GLN A 162 9.78 -8.58 -7.34
N PRO A 163 10.25 -7.73 -6.42
CA PRO A 163 9.58 -6.45 -6.16
C PRO A 163 9.49 -5.63 -7.44
N SER A 164 8.26 -5.27 -7.84
CA SER A 164 8.05 -4.49 -9.06
C SER A 164 8.65 -3.09 -8.91
N THR A 165 9.38 -2.66 -9.94
CA THR A 165 9.89 -1.28 -10.10
C THR A 165 9.07 -0.47 -11.11
N ILE A 166 8.06 -1.08 -11.71
CA ILE A 166 7.16 -0.42 -12.66
C ILE A 166 6.40 0.70 -11.94
N ASN A 167 6.27 1.83 -12.58
CA ASN A 167 5.57 3.03 -12.09
C ASN A 167 6.25 3.80 -10.96
N LEU A 168 7.58 3.80 -10.89
CA LEU A 168 8.37 4.61 -9.93
C LEU A 168 8.04 4.34 -8.45
N THR A 169 7.22 3.35 -8.14
CA THR A 169 6.93 2.95 -6.77
C THR A 169 7.75 1.72 -6.40
N SER A 170 8.32 1.75 -5.21
CA SER A 170 8.99 0.56 -4.66
C SER A 170 7.99 -0.60 -4.57
N GLY A 171 8.40 -1.80 -4.97
CA GLY A 171 7.62 -3.03 -4.76
C GLY A 171 7.42 -3.39 -3.29
N PHE A 172 7.99 -2.62 -2.37
CA PHE A 172 7.85 -2.75 -0.92
C PHE A 172 7.02 -1.62 -0.33
N HIS A 173 6.47 -1.84 0.86
CA HIS A 173 5.96 -0.76 1.69
C HIS A 173 7.10 0.18 2.12
N LEU A 174 6.77 1.45 2.33
CA LEU A 174 7.76 2.47 2.71
C LEU A 174 8.39 2.13 4.06
N PRO A 175 9.71 2.39 4.22
CA PRO A 175 10.40 2.19 5.49
C PRO A 175 9.94 3.21 6.53
N PHE A 176 10.46 3.05 7.75
CA PHE A 176 10.36 4.09 8.78
C PHE A 176 10.79 5.44 8.21
N SER A 177 10.00 6.45 8.50
CA SER A 177 10.31 7.84 8.17
C SER A 177 9.82 8.77 9.28
N MET A 178 10.40 9.95 9.36
CA MET A 178 10.09 10.94 10.38
C MET A 178 9.95 12.31 9.72
N ARG A 179 8.96 13.07 10.18
CA ARG A 179 8.78 14.47 9.84
C ARG A 179 8.77 15.31 11.11
N LEU A 180 9.61 16.33 11.15
CA LEU A 180 9.63 17.32 12.22
C LEU A 180 9.13 18.67 11.68
N GLY A 181 8.37 19.36 12.48
CA GLY A 181 7.83 20.67 12.15
C GLY A 181 7.75 21.60 13.34
N ALA A 182 7.70 22.90 13.07
CA ALA A 182 7.38 23.92 14.04
C ALA A 182 6.36 24.88 13.45
N ARG A 183 5.36 25.23 14.23
CA ARG A 183 4.33 26.20 13.87
C ARG A 183 4.33 27.34 14.88
N PHE A 184 4.51 28.54 14.38
CA PHE A 184 4.44 29.76 15.18
C PHE A 184 3.06 30.40 15.02
N GLU A 185 2.45 30.77 16.15
CA GLU A 185 1.17 31.47 16.21
C GLU A 185 1.31 32.74 17.07
N PHE A 186 0.77 33.85 16.59
CA PHE A 186 0.81 35.15 17.24
C PHE A 186 -0.50 35.93 17.08
#